data_ead4fc412b5c056b0c423344450f1bd6
#
_entry.id   ead4fc412b5c056b0c423344450f1bd6
#
_cell.length_a   1.000
_cell.length_b   1.000
_cell.length_c   1.000
_cell.angle_alpha   90.00
_cell.angle_beta   90.00
_cell.angle_gamma   90.00
#
_symmetry.space_group_name_H-M   'P 1'
#
loop_
_entity.id
_entity.type
_entity.pdbx_description
1 polymer ?
#
loop_
_entity_poly.entity_id
_entity_poly.type
_entity_poly.pdbx_seq_one_letter_code
_entity_poly.pdbx_strand_id
1 'polypeptide(L)'
;MAARVLNGLNVEAAFEPGRLMAANAGVLLSRVIQVNERTDGRRFLVLDAAMNDLMRPALYDAFHDLKPVRPVTGDALPHDVVGPVCETGDTFARDRDLPPLKAGDLVVFMSAGAYGAVMSGEYNTRPLAAEVLVDGDRYAVIRPRPTYDEMFAREPMADWL
;
A
#
# COMPACT_ATOMS: atom_id res chain seq x y z
N MET A 1 13.58 -13.05 22.78
CA MET A 1 12.40 -13.90 23.05
C MET A 1 12.67 -15.35 22.66
N ALA A 2 13.10 -15.64 21.44
CA ALA A 2 13.41 -17.01 20.98
C ALA A 2 14.41 -17.75 21.87
N ALA A 3 15.53 -17.13 22.26
CA ALA A 3 16.52 -17.76 23.12
C ALA A 3 15.95 -18.26 24.49
N ARG A 4 14.93 -17.60 25.03
CA ARG A 4 14.28 -18.05 26.27
C ARG A 4 13.41 -19.30 26.06
N VAL A 5 12.76 -19.42 24.91
CA VAL A 5 11.86 -20.53 24.56
C VAL A 5 12.67 -21.77 24.21
N LEU A 6 13.82 -21.59 23.56
CA LEU A 6 14.68 -22.66 23.09
C LEU A 6 15.70 -23.14 24.14
N ASN A 7 15.83 -22.40 25.23
CA ASN A 7 16.78 -22.75 26.28
C ASN A 7 16.42 -24.09 26.94
N GLY A 8 17.36 -25.02 26.95
CA GLY A 8 17.17 -26.38 27.46
C GLY A 8 16.63 -27.41 26.46
N LEU A 9 16.28 -26.97 25.25
CA LEU A 9 15.98 -27.91 24.15
C LEU A 9 17.26 -28.26 23.39
N ASN A 10 17.45 -29.53 23.13
CA ASN A 10 18.60 -30.00 22.33
C ASN A 10 18.24 -29.94 20.84
N VAL A 11 18.06 -28.71 20.31
CA VAL A 11 17.67 -28.44 18.92
C VAL A 11 18.51 -27.32 18.32
N GLU A 12 18.73 -27.40 17.04
CA GLU A 12 19.26 -26.30 16.23
C GLU A 12 18.07 -25.42 15.75
N ALA A 13 18.18 -24.11 15.86
CA ALA A 13 17.14 -23.18 15.44
C ALA A 13 17.60 -22.36 14.23
N ALA A 14 16.86 -22.44 13.14
CA ALA A 14 17.02 -21.58 11.97
C ALA A 14 15.87 -20.58 11.89
N PHE A 15 16.16 -19.35 11.46
CA PHE A 15 15.19 -18.27 11.31
C PHE A 15 15.25 -17.66 9.92
N GLU A 16 14.09 -17.38 9.34
CA GLU A 16 13.94 -16.71 8.04
C GLU A 16 13.19 -15.37 8.22
N PRO A 17 13.83 -14.32 8.77
CA PRO A 17 13.15 -13.11 9.26
C PRO A 17 12.79 -12.09 8.16
N GLY A 18 12.41 -12.50 6.97
CA GLY A 18 12.22 -11.63 5.79
C GLY A 18 11.45 -10.33 6.06
N ARG A 19 10.19 -10.41 6.55
CA ARG A 19 9.37 -9.22 6.83
C ARG A 19 9.96 -8.32 7.91
N LEU A 20 10.55 -8.88 8.94
CA LEU A 20 11.15 -8.13 10.04
C LEU A 20 12.25 -7.18 9.55
N MET A 21 12.99 -7.58 8.52
CA MET A 21 14.09 -6.81 7.97
C MET A 21 13.64 -5.72 7.00
N ALA A 22 12.65 -6.01 6.15
CA ALA A 22 12.32 -5.16 5.01
C ALA A 22 11.04 -4.32 5.19
N ALA A 23 10.08 -4.74 6.01
CA ALA A 23 8.78 -4.07 6.07
C ALA A 23 8.89 -2.57 6.38
N ASN A 24 9.63 -2.22 7.43
CA ASN A 24 9.76 -0.84 7.88
C ASN A 24 10.72 0.02 7.02
N ALA A 25 11.44 -0.60 6.09
CA ALA A 25 12.32 0.11 5.16
C ALA A 25 11.55 0.74 3.99
N GLY A 26 10.27 0.39 3.79
CA GLY A 26 9.49 0.90 2.68
C GLY A 26 8.10 1.38 3.08
N VAL A 27 7.62 2.34 2.33
CA VAL A 27 6.28 2.93 2.44
C VAL A 27 5.61 2.97 1.08
N LEU A 28 4.27 2.99 1.05
CA LEU A 28 3.50 3.32 -0.15
C LEU A 28 2.94 4.73 0.01
N LEU A 29 3.35 5.62 -0.89
CA LEU A 29 2.83 6.99 -0.96
C LEU A 29 1.58 7.01 -1.84
N SER A 30 0.53 7.66 -1.36
CA SER A 30 -0.73 7.82 -2.08
C SER A 30 -1.29 9.22 -1.94
N ARG A 31 -2.14 9.60 -2.90
CA ARG A 31 -2.85 10.87 -2.91
C ARG A 31 -4.32 10.66 -2.64
N VAL A 32 -4.90 11.51 -1.84
CA VAL A 32 -6.36 11.58 -1.65
C VAL A 32 -7.01 12.12 -2.93
N ILE A 33 -7.87 11.32 -3.54
CA ILE A 33 -8.70 11.74 -4.67
C ILE A 33 -9.85 12.59 -4.15
N GLN A 34 -10.57 12.07 -3.15
CA GLN A 34 -11.69 12.77 -2.52
C GLN A 34 -12.04 12.17 -1.16
N VAL A 35 -12.79 12.94 -0.39
CA VAL A 35 -13.45 12.48 0.83
C VAL A 35 -14.96 12.57 0.61
N ASN A 36 -15.65 11.44 0.77
CA ASN A 36 -17.10 11.36 0.64
C ASN A 36 -17.73 11.13 2.01
N GLU A 37 -18.62 12.03 2.41
CA GLU A 37 -19.49 11.82 3.56
C GLU A 37 -20.87 11.41 3.08
N ARG A 38 -21.37 10.28 3.56
CA ARG A 38 -22.68 9.76 3.24
C ARG A 38 -23.74 10.28 4.21
N THR A 39 -24.99 10.19 3.82
CA THR A 39 -26.13 10.63 4.64
C THR A 39 -26.29 9.82 5.94
N ASP A 40 -25.71 8.62 6.01
CA ASP A 40 -25.67 7.77 7.19
C ASP A 40 -24.47 8.08 8.13
N GLY A 41 -23.69 9.13 7.82
CA GLY A 41 -22.52 9.57 8.58
C GLY A 41 -21.23 8.82 8.28
N ARG A 42 -21.24 7.80 7.41
CA ARG A 42 -20.02 7.11 6.98
C ARG A 42 -19.17 8.01 6.11
N ARG A 43 -17.86 7.96 6.32
CA ARG A 43 -16.88 8.71 5.53
C ARG A 43 -16.00 7.76 4.77
N PHE A 44 -15.82 8.04 3.47
CA PHE A 44 -14.88 7.33 2.62
C PHE A 44 -13.73 8.25 2.25
N LEU A 45 -12.52 7.80 2.55
CA LEU A 45 -11.28 8.39 2.05
C LEU A 45 -10.87 7.62 0.80
N VAL A 46 -11.08 8.21 -0.37
CA VAL A 46 -10.75 7.59 -1.67
C VAL A 46 -9.34 7.99 -2.06
N LEU A 47 -8.49 7.00 -2.27
CA LEU A 47 -7.08 7.17 -2.60
C LEU A 47 -6.81 6.84 -4.08
N ASP A 48 -5.66 7.29 -4.61
CA ASP A 48 -5.17 6.87 -5.92
C ASP A 48 -4.42 5.53 -5.87
N ALA A 49 -3.96 5.08 -4.71
CA ALA A 49 -3.53 3.71 -4.50
C ALA A 49 -4.73 2.76 -4.45
N ALA A 50 -4.55 1.52 -4.92
CA ALA A 50 -5.58 0.49 -4.91
C ALA A 50 -5.05 -0.82 -4.33
N MET A 51 -5.95 -1.80 -4.13
CA MET A 51 -5.57 -3.12 -3.65
C MET A 51 -4.48 -3.79 -4.49
N ASN A 52 -4.39 -3.47 -5.77
CA ASN A 52 -3.34 -3.99 -6.65
C ASN A 52 -1.95 -3.39 -6.37
N ASP A 53 -1.85 -2.22 -5.70
CA ASP A 53 -0.60 -1.61 -5.27
C ASP A 53 -0.14 -2.15 -3.91
N LEU A 54 -1.09 -2.42 -3.00
CA LEU A 54 -0.86 -3.00 -1.67
C LEU A 54 -1.95 -4.00 -1.33
N MET A 55 -1.75 -5.25 -1.73
CA MET A 55 -2.77 -6.30 -1.67
C MET A 55 -3.06 -6.81 -0.26
N ARG A 56 -2.13 -6.69 0.65
CA ARG A 56 -2.20 -7.33 1.98
C ARG A 56 -3.44 -6.99 2.82
N PRO A 57 -3.93 -5.72 2.86
CA PRO A 57 -5.19 -5.43 3.55
C PRO A 57 -6.38 -6.20 2.98
N ALA A 58 -6.54 -6.23 1.66
CA ALA A 58 -7.64 -6.93 1.00
C ALA A 58 -7.54 -8.47 1.13
N LEU A 59 -6.32 -9.02 1.13
CA LEU A 59 -6.10 -10.47 1.11
C LEU A 59 -6.05 -11.10 2.51
N TYR A 60 -5.55 -10.38 3.52
CA TYR A 60 -5.25 -10.91 4.85
C TYR A 60 -5.78 -10.06 6.00
N ASP A 61 -6.58 -9.04 5.74
CA ASP A 61 -6.96 -8.02 6.72
C ASP A 61 -5.72 -7.40 7.42
N ALA A 62 -4.59 -7.33 6.69
CA ALA A 62 -3.34 -6.88 7.26
C ALA A 62 -3.41 -5.39 7.60
N PHE A 63 -3.09 -5.08 8.84
CA PHE A 63 -2.98 -3.70 9.27
C PHE A 63 -1.73 -3.05 8.69
N HIS A 64 -1.93 -1.91 8.03
CA HIS A 64 -0.89 -0.93 7.71
C HIS A 64 -1.29 0.41 8.33
N ASP A 65 -0.36 1.03 9.05
CA ASP A 65 -0.59 2.37 9.59
C ASP A 65 -0.64 3.37 8.43
N LEU A 66 -1.59 4.29 8.49
CA LEU A 66 -1.79 5.32 7.47
C LEU A 66 -1.63 6.69 8.11
N LYS A 67 -0.77 7.52 7.54
CA LYS A 67 -0.45 8.85 8.06
C LYS A 67 -0.49 9.90 6.97
N PRO A 68 -0.92 11.13 7.26
CA PRO A 68 -0.69 12.24 6.36
C PRO A 68 0.82 12.52 6.26
N VAL A 69 1.30 12.87 5.07
CA VAL A 69 2.72 13.24 4.84
C VAL A 69 3.06 14.58 5.50
N ARG A 70 2.08 15.47 5.55
CA ARG A 70 2.20 16.74 6.28
C ARG A 70 1.31 16.70 7.51
N PRO A 71 1.75 17.24 8.65
CA PRO A 71 0.91 17.34 9.82
C PRO A 71 -0.41 18.06 9.49
N VAL A 72 -1.52 17.46 9.90
CA VAL A 72 -2.87 18.01 9.77
C VAL A 72 -3.43 18.17 11.17
N THR A 73 -3.99 19.34 11.48
CA THR A 73 -4.62 19.64 12.75
C THR A 73 -6.13 19.50 12.64
N GLY A 74 -6.77 19.02 13.69
CA GLY A 74 -8.22 18.80 13.77
C GLY A 74 -8.54 17.46 14.41
N ASP A 75 -9.80 17.28 14.77
CA ASP A 75 -10.27 16.05 15.41
C ASP A 75 -10.23 14.90 14.40
N ALA A 76 -9.70 13.77 14.85
CA ALA A 76 -9.73 12.54 14.07
C ALA A 76 -11.16 11.99 14.00
N LEU A 77 -11.56 11.56 12.82
CA LEU A 77 -12.85 10.98 12.54
C LEU A 77 -12.70 9.63 11.84
N PRO A 78 -13.62 8.69 12.03
CA PRO A 78 -13.56 7.38 11.39
C PRO A 78 -13.80 7.49 9.88
N HIS A 79 -12.94 6.80 9.11
CA HIS A 79 -13.01 6.71 7.65
C HIS A 79 -12.86 5.27 7.20
N ASP A 80 -13.63 4.88 6.20
CA ASP A 80 -13.33 3.72 5.37
C ASP A 80 -12.33 4.18 4.29
N VAL A 81 -11.12 3.61 4.32
CA VAL A 81 -10.05 3.96 3.37
C VAL A 81 -10.12 3.00 2.20
N VAL A 82 -10.37 3.52 1.00
CA VAL A 82 -10.65 2.73 -0.19
C VAL A 82 -9.82 3.22 -1.38
N GLY A 83 -9.57 2.31 -2.31
CA GLY A 83 -8.97 2.63 -3.61
C GLY A 83 -10.02 2.98 -4.67
N PRO A 84 -9.59 3.23 -5.92
CA PRO A 84 -10.44 3.64 -7.04
C PRO A 84 -10.90 2.46 -7.91
N VAL A 85 -10.53 1.23 -7.58
CA VAL A 85 -10.85 0.04 -8.38
C VAL A 85 -12.31 -0.36 -8.17
N CYS A 86 -13.00 -0.76 -9.25
CA CYS A 86 -14.38 -1.23 -9.22
C CYS A 86 -14.47 -2.66 -8.65
N GLU A 87 -14.04 -2.81 -7.39
CA GLU A 87 -13.97 -4.07 -6.65
C GLU A 87 -14.30 -3.80 -5.18
N THR A 88 -15.22 -4.57 -4.61
CA THR A 88 -15.62 -4.41 -3.20
C THR A 88 -14.44 -4.65 -2.23
N GLY A 89 -13.49 -5.47 -2.64
CA GLY A 89 -12.27 -5.76 -1.90
C GLY A 89 -11.24 -4.62 -1.89
N ASP A 90 -11.44 -3.55 -2.68
CA ASP A 90 -10.50 -2.42 -2.75
C ASP A 90 -10.62 -1.51 -1.52
N THR A 91 -10.38 -2.13 -0.36
CA THR A 91 -10.46 -1.49 0.96
C THR A 91 -9.16 -1.71 1.71
N PHE A 92 -8.54 -0.64 2.15
CA PHE A 92 -7.32 -0.67 2.96
C PHE A 92 -7.58 -0.71 4.46
N ALA A 93 -8.64 -0.05 4.90
CA ALA A 93 -9.05 -0.01 6.30
C ALA A 93 -10.53 0.36 6.43
N ARG A 94 -11.15 -0.06 7.52
CA ARG A 94 -12.50 0.34 7.94
C ARG A 94 -12.41 1.08 9.26
N ASP A 95 -13.30 2.06 9.46
CA ASP A 95 -13.41 2.84 10.68
C ASP A 95 -12.06 3.37 11.20
N ARG A 96 -11.16 3.77 10.27
CA ARG A 96 -9.86 4.31 10.61
C ARG A 96 -9.96 5.75 11.04
N ASP A 97 -9.58 6.05 12.27
CA ASP A 97 -9.48 7.42 12.78
C ASP A 97 -8.37 8.18 12.05
N LEU A 98 -8.76 9.21 11.31
CA LEU A 98 -7.86 10.06 10.54
C LEU A 98 -8.19 11.53 10.75
N PRO A 99 -7.18 12.42 10.75
CA PRO A 99 -7.41 13.86 10.79
C PRO A 99 -8.17 14.33 9.54
N PRO A 100 -8.69 15.57 9.51
CA PRO A 100 -9.48 16.08 8.38
C PRO A 100 -8.63 16.25 7.12
N LEU A 101 -8.59 15.21 6.30
CA LEU A 101 -7.93 15.19 5.00
C LEU A 101 -8.85 15.73 3.91
N LYS A 102 -8.27 16.21 2.81
CA LYS A 102 -8.98 16.72 1.64
C LYS A 102 -8.34 16.23 0.34
N ALA A 103 -9.05 16.38 -0.76
CA ALA A 103 -8.54 16.07 -2.09
C ALA A 103 -7.19 16.77 -2.35
N GLY A 104 -6.24 16.02 -2.88
CA GLY A 104 -4.87 16.46 -3.14
C GLY A 104 -3.87 16.22 -1.99
N ASP A 105 -4.33 15.96 -0.77
CA ASP A 105 -3.44 15.62 0.34
C ASP A 105 -2.69 14.31 0.06
N LEU A 106 -1.46 14.24 0.56
CA LEU A 106 -0.64 13.03 0.46
C LEU A 106 -0.70 12.27 1.78
N VAL A 107 -0.88 10.97 1.65
CA VAL A 107 -0.86 10.00 2.76
C VAL A 107 0.15 8.92 2.48
N VAL A 108 0.60 8.25 3.52
CA VAL A 108 1.60 7.20 3.43
C VAL A 108 1.16 5.98 4.22
N PHE A 109 1.17 4.82 3.56
CA PHE A 109 1.06 3.52 4.22
C PHE A 109 2.43 3.09 4.72
N MET A 110 2.52 2.88 6.02
CA MET A 110 3.76 2.46 6.68
C MET A 110 3.99 0.95 6.52
N SER A 111 5.26 0.56 6.67
CA SER A 111 5.66 -0.87 6.68
C SER A 111 5.28 -1.62 5.40
N ALA A 112 5.34 -0.94 4.24
CA ALA A 112 5.04 -1.52 2.94
C ALA A 112 6.27 -2.12 2.21
N GLY A 113 7.46 -2.10 2.82
CA GLY A 113 8.70 -2.59 2.21
C GLY A 113 8.80 -4.10 2.06
N ALA A 114 7.93 -4.87 2.75
CA ALA A 114 7.83 -6.31 2.54
C ALA A 114 6.42 -6.67 2.07
N TYR A 115 6.36 -7.48 1.01
CA TYR A 115 5.09 -7.93 0.42
C TYR A 115 4.16 -6.79 -0.07
N GLY A 116 4.70 -5.59 -0.29
CA GLY A 116 4.04 -4.51 -1.00
C GLY A 116 4.28 -4.67 -2.51
N ALA A 117 5.33 -4.03 -3.02
CA ALA A 117 5.66 -4.01 -4.45
C ALA A 117 5.77 -5.40 -5.09
N VAL A 118 6.31 -6.41 -4.37
CA VAL A 118 6.47 -7.77 -4.89
C VAL A 118 5.14 -8.52 -5.09
N MET A 119 4.08 -8.12 -4.39
CA MET A 119 2.72 -8.68 -4.54
C MET A 119 1.82 -7.77 -5.38
N SER A 120 2.32 -6.63 -5.84
CA SER A 120 1.54 -5.73 -6.68
C SER A 120 1.27 -6.33 -8.06
N GLY A 121 0.20 -5.89 -8.70
CA GLY A 121 -0.23 -6.38 -10.00
C GLY A 121 -0.90 -5.31 -10.84
N GLU A 122 -1.18 -5.65 -12.09
CA GLU A 122 -1.77 -4.74 -13.08
C GLU A 122 -3.30 -4.92 -13.19
N TYR A 123 -3.94 -5.34 -12.11
CA TYR A 123 -5.40 -5.50 -12.06
C TYR A 123 -6.11 -4.22 -12.50
N ASN A 124 -7.17 -4.36 -13.29
CA ASN A 124 -7.89 -3.26 -13.95
C ASN A 124 -6.99 -2.42 -14.87
N THR A 125 -5.96 -3.02 -15.47
CA THR A 125 -5.01 -2.36 -16.38
C THR A 125 -4.33 -1.13 -15.71
N ARG A 126 -4.15 -1.20 -14.39
CA ARG A 126 -3.43 -0.15 -13.66
C ARG A 126 -1.93 -0.41 -13.75
N PRO A 127 -1.13 0.58 -14.20
CA PRO A 127 0.33 0.43 -14.21
C PRO A 127 0.87 0.23 -12.79
N LEU A 128 1.88 -0.61 -12.64
CA LEU A 128 2.58 -0.78 -11.38
C LEU A 128 3.08 0.57 -10.85
N ALA A 129 3.04 0.78 -9.54
CA ALA A 129 3.62 1.98 -8.93
C ALA A 129 5.13 2.02 -9.18
N ALA A 130 5.67 3.23 -9.39
CA ALA A 130 7.12 3.41 -9.44
C ALA A 130 7.75 3.08 -8.08
N GLU A 131 8.97 2.53 -8.10
CA GLU A 131 9.78 2.37 -6.89
C GLU A 131 10.90 3.38 -6.87
N VAL A 132 11.05 4.04 -5.71
CA VAL A 132 12.04 5.08 -5.49
C VAL A 132 12.88 4.71 -4.27
N LEU A 133 14.18 4.63 -4.47
CA LEU A 133 15.14 4.48 -3.37
C LEU A 133 15.49 5.86 -2.83
N VAL A 134 15.48 6.00 -1.51
CA VAL A 134 15.82 7.24 -0.81
C VAL A 134 16.96 6.97 0.17
N ASP A 135 17.97 7.86 0.15
CA ASP A 135 19.13 7.83 1.05
C ASP A 135 19.46 9.27 1.48
N GLY A 136 19.00 9.66 2.65
CA GLY A 136 19.10 11.04 3.14
C GLY A 136 18.34 12.02 2.25
N ASP A 137 19.05 12.90 1.60
CA ASP A 137 18.53 13.93 0.67
C ASP A 137 18.57 13.49 -0.81
N ARG A 138 19.09 12.29 -1.09
CA ARG A 138 19.18 11.71 -2.44
C ARG A 138 18.04 10.75 -2.69
N TYR A 139 17.62 10.69 -3.94
CA TYR A 139 16.67 9.66 -4.38
C TYR A 139 17.00 9.17 -5.80
N ALA A 140 16.58 7.96 -6.10
CA ALA A 140 16.68 7.36 -7.43
C ALA A 140 15.42 6.55 -7.74
N VAL A 141 14.91 6.68 -8.96
CA VAL A 141 13.86 5.79 -9.46
C VAL A 141 14.54 4.47 -9.85
N ILE A 142 14.29 3.42 -9.07
CA ILE A 142 14.86 2.09 -9.27
C ILE A 142 13.95 1.17 -10.09
N ARG A 143 12.65 1.49 -10.15
CA ARG A 143 11.69 0.91 -11.07
C ARG A 143 10.73 2.02 -11.55
N PRO A 144 10.82 2.43 -12.82
CA PRO A 144 9.87 3.41 -13.37
C PRO A 144 8.47 2.81 -13.45
N ARG A 145 7.45 3.68 -13.43
CA ARG A 145 6.08 3.27 -13.75
C ARG A 145 6.03 2.93 -15.24
N PRO A 146 5.53 1.75 -15.64
CA PRO A 146 5.35 1.43 -17.04
C PRO A 146 4.27 2.33 -17.67
N THR A 147 4.46 2.66 -18.94
CA THR A 147 3.40 3.26 -19.75
C THR A 147 2.39 2.21 -20.21
N TYR A 148 1.21 2.64 -20.65
CA TYR A 148 0.23 1.72 -21.24
C TYR A 148 0.77 1.05 -22.51
N ASP A 149 1.52 1.76 -23.32
CA ASP A 149 2.15 1.20 -24.55
C ASP A 149 3.13 0.07 -24.18
N GLU A 150 3.94 0.24 -23.15
CA GLU A 150 4.83 -0.80 -22.63
C GLU A 150 4.07 -2.00 -22.06
N MET A 151 2.90 -1.77 -21.43
CA MET A 151 2.05 -2.84 -20.92
C MET A 151 1.45 -3.64 -22.08
N PHE A 152 0.88 -2.97 -23.09
CA PHE A 152 0.24 -3.61 -24.22
C PHE A 152 1.24 -4.26 -25.20
N ALA A 153 2.46 -3.75 -25.29
CA ALA A 153 3.51 -4.36 -26.11
C ALA A 153 3.90 -5.79 -25.64
N ARG A 154 3.51 -6.18 -24.43
CA ARG A 154 3.70 -7.54 -23.90
C ARG A 154 2.62 -8.54 -24.38
N GLU A 155 1.57 -8.04 -25.02
CA GLU A 155 0.44 -8.81 -25.55
C GLU A 155 0.36 -8.64 -27.08
N PRO A 156 1.34 -9.17 -27.84
CA PRO A 156 1.36 -9.00 -29.29
C PRO A 156 0.17 -9.72 -29.93
N MET A 157 -0.34 -9.13 -31.03
CA MET A 157 -1.32 -9.80 -31.87
C MET A 157 -0.74 -11.08 -32.44
N ALA A 158 -1.55 -12.12 -32.52
CA ALA A 158 -1.16 -13.34 -33.17
C ALA A 158 -0.96 -13.12 -34.69
N ASP A 159 0.05 -13.75 -35.27
CA ASP A 159 0.46 -13.58 -36.69
C ASP A 159 -0.55 -14.11 -37.73
N TRP A 160 -1.58 -14.83 -37.26
CA TRP A 160 -2.70 -15.32 -38.08
C TRP A 160 -3.97 -14.43 -38.00
N LEU A 161 -3.94 -13.30 -37.29
CA LEU A 161 -5.02 -12.32 -37.22
C LEU A 161 -4.75 -11.14 -38.13
#